data_4fd8f5b19a6e6d4b2794571c4bf21b97
#
_entry.id   4fd8f5b19a6e6d4b2794571c4bf21b97
#
_cell.length_a   1.000
_cell.length_b   1.000
_cell.length_c   1.000
_cell.angle_alpha   90.00
_cell.angle_beta   90.00
_cell.angle_gamma   90.00
#
_symmetry.space_group_name_H-M   'P 1'
#
loop_
_entity.id
_entity.type
_entity.pdbx_description
1 polymer ?
#
loop_
_entity_poly.entity_id
_entity_poly.type
_entity_poly.pdbx_seq_one_letter_code
_entity_poly.pdbx_strand_id
1 'polypeptide(L)'
;APPAGDRETGASTVRLDEGLDAGPPYAVWRTPILPDEDAVALGNRLRDKGVELLLEVLERLPELTPRPQEGEVSYAPPLSKEEGRLDFGESAEALYRRHRAVQPWPGSYFFHRGRRVKALRLRPEPGEGEPGVVARVGPEGVAVGTASGLLLLLEVQPEGRRAMPAADWARGYGVAPGTRLGQV
;
A
#
# COMPACT_ATOMS: atom_id res chain seq x y z
N ALA A 1 -0.59 -2.20 -6.33
CA ALA A 1 -1.39 -3.28 -5.77
C ALA A 1 -2.54 -2.66 -5.02
N PRO A 2 -3.74 -2.97 -5.39
CA PRO A 2 -4.89 -2.39 -4.74
C PRO A 2 -5.02 -2.86 -3.29
N PRO A 3 -5.69 -2.06 -2.46
CA PRO A 3 -6.08 -2.46 -1.10
C PRO A 3 -6.93 -3.75 -1.07
N ALA A 4 -7.51 -4.13 -2.22
CA ALA A 4 -8.38 -5.28 -2.40
C ALA A 4 -7.75 -6.65 -2.08
N GLY A 5 -6.41 -6.74 -2.06
CA GLY A 5 -5.72 -7.99 -1.73
C GLY A 5 -5.56 -8.93 -2.92
N ASP A 6 -5.60 -8.42 -4.13
CA ASP A 6 -5.31 -9.19 -5.34
C ASP A 6 -3.93 -9.85 -5.26
N ARG A 7 -3.83 -11.05 -5.79
CA ARG A 7 -2.59 -11.83 -5.80
C ARG A 7 -1.83 -11.73 -7.10
N GLU A 8 -2.48 -11.25 -8.16
CA GLU A 8 -1.94 -11.13 -9.51
C GLU A 8 -2.27 -9.75 -10.07
N THR A 9 -1.40 -9.27 -10.93
CA THR A 9 -1.58 -8.04 -11.71
C THR A 9 -0.89 -8.20 -13.06
N GLY A 10 -0.84 -7.15 -13.89
CA GLY A 10 -0.18 -7.23 -15.19
C GLY A 10 -0.03 -5.89 -15.88
N ALA A 11 0.54 -5.98 -17.08
CA ALA A 11 0.59 -4.88 -18.04
C ALA A 11 -0.09 -5.33 -19.33
N SER A 12 -0.79 -4.40 -19.99
CA SER A 12 -1.46 -4.64 -21.25
C SER A 12 -1.12 -3.55 -22.26
N THR A 13 -0.89 -3.94 -23.51
CA THR A 13 -0.81 -3.00 -24.63
C THR A 13 -2.15 -3.06 -25.35
N VAL A 14 -2.91 -1.96 -25.32
CA VAL A 14 -4.27 -1.88 -25.86
C VAL A 14 -4.34 -0.95 -27.08
N ARG A 15 -5.26 -1.23 -28.00
CA ARG A 15 -5.66 -0.25 -29.01
C ARG A 15 -6.52 0.83 -28.34
N LEU A 16 -6.25 2.10 -28.61
CA LEU A 16 -7.07 3.17 -28.06
C LEU A 16 -8.50 3.08 -28.62
N ASP A 17 -9.45 3.38 -27.75
CA ASP A 17 -10.88 3.43 -28.00
C ASP A 17 -11.44 4.72 -27.38
N GLU A 18 -12.72 5.04 -27.63
CA GLU A 18 -13.40 6.21 -27.06
C GLU A 18 -13.66 6.06 -25.54
N GLY A 19 -13.74 4.81 -25.05
CA GLY A 19 -13.93 4.51 -23.63
C GLY A 19 -12.63 4.60 -22.80
N LEU A 20 -12.76 4.90 -21.51
CA LEU A 20 -11.64 4.90 -20.58
C LEU A 20 -11.13 3.46 -20.39
N ASP A 21 -9.90 3.19 -20.80
CA ASP A 21 -9.22 1.90 -20.69
C ASP A 21 -10.02 0.70 -21.27
N ALA A 22 -10.99 0.97 -22.16
CA ALA A 22 -11.90 -0.03 -22.73
C ALA A 22 -11.37 -0.68 -24.02
N GLY A 23 -10.27 -0.20 -24.58
CA GLY A 23 -9.71 -0.68 -25.83
C GLY A 23 -9.30 -2.15 -25.78
N PRO A 24 -9.44 -2.89 -26.91
CA PRO A 24 -9.06 -4.28 -26.98
C PRO A 24 -7.55 -4.46 -26.90
N PRO A 25 -7.02 -5.36 -26.05
CA PRO A 25 -5.59 -5.60 -25.93
C PRO A 25 -5.01 -6.36 -27.12
N TYR A 26 -3.82 -5.92 -27.56
CA TYR A 26 -2.94 -6.69 -28.45
C TYR A 26 -2.14 -7.74 -27.70
N ALA A 27 -1.68 -7.40 -26.50
CA ALA A 27 -0.93 -8.30 -25.64
C ALA A 27 -1.21 -8.00 -24.15
N VAL A 28 -1.13 -9.05 -23.35
CA VAL A 28 -1.30 -8.99 -21.88
C VAL A 28 -0.19 -9.81 -21.24
N TRP A 29 0.49 -9.22 -20.28
CA TRP A 29 1.44 -9.92 -19.43
C TRP A 29 0.92 -9.93 -17.99
N ARG A 30 0.95 -11.08 -17.34
CA ARG A 30 0.49 -11.27 -15.97
C ARG A 30 1.63 -11.64 -15.04
N THR A 31 1.55 -11.23 -13.78
CA THR A 31 2.59 -11.50 -12.78
C THR A 31 1.99 -11.53 -11.38
N PRO A 32 2.51 -12.38 -10.49
CA PRO A 32 2.12 -12.33 -9.10
C PRO A 32 2.58 -11.03 -8.44
N ILE A 33 1.79 -10.53 -7.48
CA ILE A 33 2.18 -9.47 -6.56
C ILE A 33 2.97 -10.12 -5.42
N LEU A 34 4.22 -9.68 -5.21
CA LEU A 34 5.07 -10.27 -4.19
C LEU A 34 4.63 -9.85 -2.77
N PRO A 35 4.84 -10.69 -1.75
CA PRO A 35 4.33 -10.45 -0.39
C PRO A 35 4.68 -9.09 0.21
N ASP A 36 5.92 -8.62 0.03
CA ASP A 36 6.42 -7.37 0.62
C ASP A 36 6.61 -6.25 -0.42
N GLU A 37 6.14 -6.46 -1.65
CA GLU A 37 6.25 -5.48 -2.72
C GLU A 37 5.28 -4.32 -2.51
N ASP A 38 5.79 -3.09 -2.44
CA ASP A 38 4.98 -1.89 -2.40
C ASP A 38 4.57 -1.40 -3.80
N ALA A 39 3.73 -0.37 -3.86
CA ALA A 39 3.25 0.17 -5.12
C ALA A 39 4.37 0.77 -5.99
N VAL A 40 5.47 1.24 -5.39
CA VAL A 40 6.62 1.79 -6.13
C VAL A 40 7.40 0.67 -6.81
N ALA A 41 7.74 -0.38 -6.06
CA ALA A 41 8.48 -1.53 -6.58
C ALA A 41 7.67 -2.25 -7.67
N LEU A 42 6.38 -2.50 -7.39
CA LEU A 42 5.46 -3.09 -8.37
C LEU A 42 5.34 -2.22 -9.62
N GLY A 43 5.12 -0.90 -9.45
CA GLY A 43 5.01 0.04 -10.56
C GLY A 43 6.25 0.07 -11.46
N ASN A 44 7.44 0.02 -10.88
CA ASN A 44 8.70 -0.07 -11.63
C ASN A 44 8.76 -1.36 -12.46
N ARG A 45 8.45 -2.49 -11.85
CA ARG A 45 8.45 -3.80 -12.53
C ARG A 45 7.42 -3.87 -13.66
N LEU A 46 6.22 -3.34 -13.41
CA LEU A 46 5.16 -3.27 -14.44
C LEU A 46 5.54 -2.33 -15.59
N ARG A 47 6.16 -1.18 -15.29
CA ARG A 47 6.62 -0.23 -16.29
C ARG A 47 7.68 -0.86 -17.20
N ASP A 48 8.70 -1.48 -16.62
CA ASP A 48 9.81 -2.06 -17.38
C ASP A 48 9.28 -3.16 -18.31
N LYS A 49 8.41 -4.03 -17.81
CA LYS A 49 7.77 -5.07 -18.64
C LYS A 49 6.77 -4.51 -19.65
N GLY A 50 6.08 -3.43 -19.30
CA GLY A 50 5.16 -2.73 -20.21
C GLY A 50 5.87 -2.13 -21.42
N VAL A 51 7.11 -1.60 -21.24
CA VAL A 51 7.95 -1.11 -22.35
C VAL A 51 8.34 -2.26 -23.28
N GLU A 52 8.82 -3.39 -22.74
CA GLU A 52 9.15 -4.57 -23.53
C GLU A 52 7.95 -5.05 -24.35
N LEU A 53 6.79 -5.18 -23.67
CA LEU A 53 5.55 -5.62 -24.30
C LEU A 53 5.09 -4.66 -25.43
N LEU A 54 5.26 -3.36 -25.23
CA LEU A 54 4.92 -2.36 -26.25
C LEU A 54 5.83 -2.51 -27.48
N LEU A 55 7.13 -2.69 -27.29
CA LEU A 55 8.08 -2.87 -28.40
C LEU A 55 7.76 -4.14 -29.21
N GLU A 56 7.49 -5.26 -28.52
CA GLU A 56 7.07 -6.51 -29.14
C GLU A 56 5.79 -6.34 -30.00
N VAL A 57 4.81 -5.57 -29.47
CA VAL A 57 3.56 -5.30 -30.19
C VAL A 57 3.81 -4.41 -31.42
N LEU A 58 4.64 -3.37 -31.31
CA LEU A 58 4.94 -2.46 -32.40
C LEU A 58 5.66 -3.18 -33.56
N GLU A 59 6.61 -4.06 -33.27
CA GLU A 59 7.32 -4.84 -34.28
C GLU A 59 6.39 -5.78 -35.05
N ARG A 60 5.37 -6.31 -34.37
CA ARG A 60 4.44 -7.32 -34.92
C ARG A 60 3.05 -6.73 -35.25
N LEU A 61 2.86 -5.44 -35.14
CA LEU A 61 1.55 -4.80 -35.26
C LEU A 61 0.75 -5.23 -36.53
N PRO A 62 1.35 -5.39 -37.72
CA PRO A 62 0.63 -5.82 -38.92
C PRO A 62 0.07 -7.27 -38.82
N GLU A 63 0.62 -8.10 -37.93
CA GLU A 63 0.24 -9.51 -37.77
C GLU A 63 -0.74 -9.71 -36.61
N LEU A 64 -0.85 -8.71 -35.70
CA LEU A 64 -1.62 -8.84 -34.48
C LEU A 64 -3.05 -8.34 -34.67
N THR A 65 -3.99 -9.14 -34.19
CA THR A 65 -5.40 -8.74 -34.09
C THR A 65 -5.76 -8.59 -32.60
N PRO A 66 -6.16 -7.38 -32.18
CA PRO A 66 -6.55 -7.17 -30.78
C PRO A 66 -7.86 -7.91 -30.49
N ARG A 67 -7.98 -8.44 -29.27
CA ARG A 67 -9.16 -9.19 -28.83
C ARG A 67 -10.00 -8.33 -27.88
N PRO A 68 -11.34 -8.40 -27.91
CA PRO A 68 -12.16 -7.70 -26.93
C PRO A 68 -11.76 -8.06 -25.49
N GLN A 69 -11.84 -7.10 -24.59
CA GLN A 69 -11.69 -7.39 -23.15
C GLN A 69 -12.90 -8.21 -22.68
N GLU A 70 -12.61 -9.17 -21.80
CA GLU A 70 -13.62 -10.04 -21.19
C GLU A 70 -13.61 -9.86 -19.67
N GLY A 71 -14.74 -10.04 -19.00
CA GLY A 71 -14.90 -9.97 -17.57
C GLY A 71 -15.74 -8.79 -17.10
N GLU A 72 -15.92 -8.69 -15.79
CA GLU A 72 -16.66 -7.59 -15.17
C GLU A 72 -15.81 -6.34 -15.11
N VAL A 73 -16.41 -5.19 -15.42
CA VAL A 73 -15.75 -3.90 -15.35
C VAL A 73 -15.65 -3.47 -13.88
N SER A 74 -14.44 -3.15 -13.43
CA SER A 74 -14.20 -2.53 -12.12
C SER A 74 -13.63 -1.14 -12.29
N TYR A 75 -14.03 -0.21 -11.40
CA TYR A 75 -13.53 1.15 -11.40
C TYR A 75 -12.58 1.38 -10.24
N ALA A 76 -11.38 1.88 -10.54
CA ALA A 76 -10.38 2.26 -9.55
C ALA A 76 -10.30 3.79 -9.47
N PRO A 77 -10.95 4.44 -8.48
CA PRO A 77 -10.89 5.89 -8.33
C PRO A 77 -9.46 6.34 -7.94
N PRO A 78 -9.11 7.62 -8.20
CA PRO A 78 -7.86 8.19 -7.70
C PRO A 78 -7.77 8.10 -6.19
N LEU A 79 -6.55 7.82 -5.68
CA LEU A 79 -6.31 7.78 -4.23
C LEU A 79 -6.57 9.15 -3.59
N SER A 80 -7.18 9.15 -2.41
CA SER A 80 -7.35 10.33 -1.57
C SER A 80 -6.31 10.37 -0.43
N LYS A 81 -6.18 11.51 0.25
CA LYS A 81 -5.27 11.63 1.41
C LYS A 81 -5.75 10.78 2.59
N GLU A 82 -7.04 10.61 2.70
CA GLU A 82 -7.73 9.88 3.77
C GLU A 82 -7.41 8.39 3.73
N GLU A 83 -7.18 7.84 2.54
CA GLU A 83 -6.83 6.42 2.38
C GLU A 83 -5.47 6.06 2.98
N GLY A 84 -4.61 7.06 3.21
CA GLY A 84 -3.37 6.86 3.97
C GLY A 84 -3.57 6.75 5.49
N ARG A 85 -4.76 7.05 6.02
CA ARG A 85 -5.00 6.96 7.45
C ARG A 85 -5.07 5.50 7.90
N LEU A 86 -4.29 5.15 8.92
CA LEU A 86 -4.33 3.85 9.56
C LEU A 86 -5.51 3.83 10.54
N ASP A 87 -6.52 3.04 10.23
CA ASP A 87 -7.63 2.74 11.13
C ASP A 87 -7.33 1.42 11.86
N PHE A 88 -6.90 1.51 13.10
CA PHE A 88 -6.57 0.34 13.91
C PHE A 88 -7.78 -0.59 14.20
N GLY A 89 -8.98 -0.19 13.85
CA GLY A 89 -10.17 -1.05 13.83
C GLY A 89 -10.15 -2.10 12.72
N GLU A 90 -9.21 -2.04 11.78
CA GLU A 90 -8.97 -3.09 10.78
C GLU A 90 -7.92 -4.09 11.27
N SER A 91 -7.73 -5.22 10.57
CA SER A 91 -6.68 -6.19 10.91
C SER A 91 -5.28 -5.66 10.53
N ALA A 92 -4.24 -6.11 11.24
CA ALA A 92 -2.86 -5.75 10.96
C ALA A 92 -2.45 -6.06 9.51
N GLU A 93 -2.92 -7.18 8.97
CA GLU A 93 -2.68 -7.57 7.57
C GLU A 93 -3.37 -6.62 6.58
N ALA A 94 -4.60 -6.17 6.86
CA ALA A 94 -5.29 -5.20 6.01
C ALA A 94 -4.58 -3.85 6.01
N LEU A 95 -4.15 -3.37 7.19
CA LEU A 95 -3.37 -2.14 7.33
C LEU A 95 -2.02 -2.24 6.64
N TYR A 96 -1.36 -3.39 6.68
CA TYR A 96 -0.10 -3.61 5.96
C TYR A 96 -0.29 -3.60 4.44
N ARG A 97 -1.33 -4.26 3.92
CA ARG A 97 -1.67 -4.19 2.49
C ARG A 97 -1.93 -2.75 2.05
N ARG A 98 -2.73 -2.01 2.83
CA ARG A 98 -2.99 -0.58 2.57
C ARG A 98 -1.70 0.24 2.60
N HIS A 99 -0.84 0.05 3.60
CA HIS A 99 0.45 0.73 3.70
C HIS A 99 1.28 0.57 2.43
N ARG A 100 1.40 -0.65 1.91
CA ARG A 100 2.14 -0.91 0.67
C ARG A 100 1.49 -0.26 -0.56
N ALA A 101 0.15 -0.25 -0.61
CA ALA A 101 -0.61 0.29 -1.74
C ALA A 101 -0.55 1.82 -1.84
N VAL A 102 -0.47 2.52 -0.71
CA VAL A 102 -0.49 4.01 -0.68
C VAL A 102 0.90 4.65 -0.73
N GLN A 103 1.95 3.88 -0.98
CA GLN A 103 3.29 4.42 -1.19
C GLN A 103 3.49 4.88 -2.65
N PRO A 104 4.20 5.98 -2.89
CA PRO A 104 4.75 6.96 -1.94
C PRO A 104 3.72 8.00 -1.50
N TRP A 105 2.57 8.04 -2.15
CA TRP A 105 1.50 9.01 -1.91
C TRP A 105 0.15 8.30 -1.84
N PRO A 106 -0.70 8.66 -0.86
CA PRO A 106 -0.55 9.69 0.19
C PRO A 106 0.41 9.30 1.32
N GLY A 107 0.88 8.05 1.37
CA GLY A 107 1.65 7.48 2.46
C GLY A 107 0.78 7.20 3.69
N SER A 108 1.20 6.25 4.53
CA SER A 108 0.43 5.90 5.74
C SER A 108 0.67 6.86 6.87
N TYR A 109 -0.37 7.14 7.65
CA TYR A 109 -0.28 8.00 8.83
C TYR A 109 -1.33 7.64 9.89
N PHE A 110 -1.07 8.07 11.10
CA PHE A 110 -1.99 8.03 12.24
C PHE A 110 -1.86 9.32 13.06
N PHE A 111 -2.68 9.46 14.11
CA PHE A 111 -2.61 10.60 15.02
C PHE A 111 -2.12 10.18 16.40
N HIS A 112 -1.31 11.03 17.02
CA HIS A 112 -0.93 10.96 18.41
C HIS A 112 -1.10 12.33 19.06
N ARG A 113 -1.99 12.45 20.05
CA ARG A 113 -2.33 13.70 20.72
C ARG A 113 -2.71 14.82 19.73
N GLY A 114 -3.58 14.51 18.76
CA GLY A 114 -4.04 15.44 17.73
C GLY A 114 -3.01 15.80 16.65
N ARG A 115 -1.77 15.29 16.71
CA ARG A 115 -0.72 15.54 15.71
C ARG A 115 -0.55 14.36 14.79
N ARG A 116 -0.37 14.66 13.50
CA ARG A 116 -0.13 13.64 12.48
C ARG A 116 1.27 13.04 12.61
N VAL A 117 1.35 11.73 12.54
CA VAL A 117 2.59 10.97 12.48
C VAL A 117 2.54 10.06 11.25
N LYS A 118 3.47 10.23 10.32
CA LYS A 118 3.60 9.29 9.20
C LYS A 118 4.20 7.99 9.68
N ALA A 119 3.67 6.87 9.24
CA ALA A 119 4.25 5.56 9.39
C ALA A 119 5.03 5.23 8.11
N LEU A 120 6.37 5.25 8.19
CA LEU A 120 7.24 5.06 7.04
C LEU A 120 7.57 3.59 6.82
N ARG A 121 7.74 2.83 7.93
CA ARG A 121 7.95 1.40 7.90
C ARG A 121 7.14 0.74 9.01
N LEU A 122 6.46 -0.31 8.65
CA LEU A 122 5.66 -1.11 9.57
C LEU A 122 5.52 -2.54 9.04
N ARG A 123 5.12 -3.45 9.91
CA ARG A 123 4.79 -4.84 9.54
C ARG A 123 3.71 -5.40 10.47
N PRO A 124 2.93 -6.40 10.04
CA PRO A 124 2.06 -7.13 10.93
C PRO A 124 2.88 -8.06 11.83
N GLU A 125 2.38 -8.28 13.03
CA GLU A 125 2.89 -9.29 13.98
C GLU A 125 1.73 -10.10 14.56
N PRO A 126 1.95 -11.38 14.88
CA PRO A 126 1.03 -12.15 15.69
C PRO A 126 0.89 -11.54 17.09
N GLY A 127 -0.29 -11.63 17.68
CA GLY A 127 -0.55 -11.15 19.02
C GLY A 127 -1.95 -10.61 19.18
N GLU A 128 -2.28 -10.19 20.38
CA GLU A 128 -3.56 -9.58 20.72
C GLU A 128 -3.35 -8.24 21.40
N GLY A 129 -4.24 -7.29 21.15
CA GLY A 129 -4.21 -5.97 21.75
C GLY A 129 -5.48 -5.20 21.43
N GLU A 130 -5.85 -4.27 22.29
CA GLU A 130 -6.97 -3.37 22.02
C GLU A 130 -6.68 -2.47 20.82
N PRO A 131 -7.60 -2.36 19.83
CA PRO A 131 -7.38 -1.53 18.66
C PRO A 131 -7.00 -0.08 18.99
N GLY A 132 -5.88 0.37 18.40
CA GLY A 132 -5.32 1.70 18.63
C GLY A 132 -4.56 1.88 19.94
N VAL A 133 -4.46 0.85 20.76
CA VAL A 133 -3.69 0.91 22.01
C VAL A 133 -2.31 0.29 21.80
N VAL A 134 -1.28 0.99 22.28
CA VAL A 134 0.09 0.47 22.28
C VAL A 134 0.18 -0.73 23.21
N ALA A 135 0.46 -1.88 22.64
CA ALA A 135 0.63 -3.13 23.40
C ALA A 135 2.05 -3.28 23.95
N ARG A 136 3.06 -2.86 23.17
CA ARG A 136 4.48 -3.01 23.51
C ARG A 136 5.33 -1.90 22.89
N VAL A 137 6.32 -1.46 23.64
CA VAL A 137 7.43 -0.63 23.15
C VAL A 137 8.73 -1.40 23.38
N GLY A 138 9.54 -1.53 22.34
CA GLY A 138 10.80 -2.26 22.40
C GLY A 138 11.84 -1.68 21.45
N PRO A 139 13.05 -2.25 21.41
CA PRO A 139 14.14 -1.75 20.56
C PRO A 139 13.81 -1.81 19.07
N GLU A 140 12.96 -2.77 18.65
CA GLU A 140 12.53 -2.89 17.27
C GLU A 140 11.50 -1.84 16.86
N GLY A 141 10.69 -1.34 17.80
CA GLY A 141 9.64 -0.36 17.52
C GLY A 141 8.49 -0.36 18.50
N VAL A 142 7.32 0.04 18.01
CA VAL A 142 6.08 0.18 18.79
C VAL A 142 5.02 -0.72 18.19
N ALA A 143 4.59 -1.74 18.93
CA ALA A 143 3.50 -2.62 18.55
C ALA A 143 2.16 -2.05 19.03
N VAL A 144 1.22 -1.90 18.12
CA VAL A 144 -0.12 -1.32 18.35
C VAL A 144 -1.17 -2.39 18.10
N GLY A 145 -2.14 -2.52 19.00
CA GLY A 145 -3.28 -3.41 18.83
C GLY A 145 -4.13 -3.02 17.62
N THR A 146 -4.67 -4.03 16.95
CA THR A 146 -5.58 -3.89 15.81
C THR A 146 -6.79 -4.80 16.01
N ALA A 147 -7.76 -4.78 15.09
CA ALA A 147 -8.91 -5.71 15.20
C ALA A 147 -8.47 -7.18 15.18
N SER A 148 -7.34 -7.51 14.58
CA SER A 148 -6.72 -8.84 14.58
C SER A 148 -5.23 -8.71 14.34
N GLY A 149 -4.43 -9.22 15.28
CA GLY A 149 -2.97 -9.08 15.27
C GLY A 149 -2.49 -7.75 15.81
N LEU A 150 -1.19 -7.54 15.75
CA LEU A 150 -0.51 -6.29 16.12
C LEU A 150 0.13 -5.65 14.88
N LEU A 151 0.15 -4.33 14.85
CA LEU A 151 0.89 -3.58 13.84
C LEU A 151 2.16 -3.02 14.47
N LEU A 152 3.33 -3.54 14.08
CA LEU A 152 4.62 -3.06 14.54
C LEU A 152 5.06 -1.87 13.70
N LEU A 153 5.11 -0.70 14.31
CA LEU A 153 5.70 0.52 13.75
C LEU A 153 7.21 0.46 13.92
N LEU A 154 7.97 0.51 12.83
CA LEU A 154 9.43 0.43 12.83
C LEU A 154 10.07 1.81 12.67
N GLU A 155 9.54 2.61 11.76
CA GLU A 155 10.02 3.95 11.46
C GLU A 155 8.85 4.90 11.26
N VAL A 156 8.94 6.07 11.87
CA VAL A 156 7.89 7.09 11.85
C VAL A 156 8.46 8.48 11.58
N GLN A 157 7.61 9.38 11.13
CA GLN A 157 7.93 10.79 10.96
C GLN A 157 6.83 11.65 11.56
N PRO A 158 7.03 12.19 12.78
CA PRO A 158 6.15 13.19 13.36
C PRO A 158 6.11 14.46 12.50
N GLU A 159 4.98 15.15 12.51
CA GLU A 159 4.80 16.40 11.79
C GLU A 159 5.87 17.43 12.15
N GLY A 160 6.51 18.05 11.12
CA GLY A 160 7.58 19.01 11.28
C GLY A 160 8.91 18.43 11.79
N ARG A 161 9.07 17.10 11.80
CA ARG A 161 10.30 16.42 12.24
C ARG A 161 10.88 15.54 11.14
N ARG A 162 12.11 15.08 11.34
CA ARG A 162 12.76 14.09 10.49
C ARG A 162 12.22 12.68 10.80
N ALA A 163 12.37 11.76 9.85
CA ALA A 163 12.15 10.35 10.08
C ALA A 163 13.05 9.84 11.23
N MET A 164 12.51 8.94 12.03
CA MET A 164 13.23 8.35 13.17
C MET A 164 12.70 6.93 13.47
N PRO A 165 13.50 6.07 14.11
CA PRO A 165 13.02 4.79 14.65
C PRO A 165 11.81 5.01 15.57
N ALA A 166 10.81 4.14 15.47
CA ALA A 166 9.61 4.26 16.31
C ALA A 166 9.90 4.10 17.80
N ALA A 167 10.97 3.37 18.17
CA ALA A 167 11.45 3.28 19.55
C ALA A 167 11.93 4.63 20.10
N ASP A 168 12.65 5.41 19.28
CA ASP A 168 13.14 6.75 19.67
C ASP A 168 11.99 7.75 19.75
N TRP A 169 11.05 7.66 18.81
CA TRP A 169 9.82 8.44 18.87
C TRP A 169 9.04 8.14 20.15
N ALA A 170 8.87 6.87 20.52
CA ALA A 170 8.17 6.49 21.73
C ALA A 170 8.81 7.11 22.98
N ARG A 171 10.14 7.05 23.07
CA ARG A 171 10.91 7.64 24.17
C ARG A 171 10.76 9.16 24.22
N GLY A 172 10.87 9.84 23.07
CA GLY A 172 10.83 11.29 22.99
C GLY A 172 9.43 11.90 23.17
N TYR A 173 8.37 11.14 22.88
CA TYR A 173 7.00 11.62 22.93
C TYR A 173 6.16 10.99 24.06
N GLY A 174 6.80 10.23 24.95
CA GLY A 174 6.14 9.62 26.10
C GLY A 174 5.10 8.57 25.72
N VAL A 175 5.37 7.81 24.66
CA VAL A 175 4.52 6.69 24.23
C VAL A 175 4.95 5.44 25.01
N ALA A 176 4.01 4.83 25.70
CA ALA A 176 4.20 3.64 26.52
C ALA A 176 3.07 2.64 26.29
N PRO A 177 3.20 1.39 26.72
CA PRO A 177 2.07 0.45 26.74
C PRO A 177 0.84 1.08 27.39
N GLY A 178 -0.33 0.93 26.79
CA GLY A 178 -1.58 1.58 27.18
C GLY A 178 -1.83 2.96 26.51
N THR A 179 -0.85 3.57 25.84
CA THR A 179 -1.06 4.81 25.08
C THR A 179 -2.02 4.56 23.91
N ARG A 180 -3.03 5.42 23.75
CA ARG A 180 -3.97 5.34 22.63
C ARG A 180 -3.50 6.20 21.45
N LEU A 181 -3.52 5.62 20.26
CA LEU A 181 -3.18 6.24 18.98
C LEU A 181 -4.43 6.32 18.07
N GLY A 182 -4.36 7.09 16.99
CA GLY A 182 -5.42 7.17 15.97
C GLY A 182 -6.52 8.19 16.27
N GLN A 183 -6.57 8.79 17.45
CA GLN A 183 -7.52 9.85 17.78
C GLN A 183 -7.02 11.21 17.28
N VAL A 184 -7.92 11.97 16.65
CA VAL A 184 -7.71 13.37 16.21
C VAL A 184 -7.85 14.31 17.38
#